data_96fea31acf7c5d451f98865e88070757
#
_entry.id   96fea31acf7c5d451f98865e88070757
#
_cell.length_a   1.000
_cell.length_b   1.000
_cell.length_c   1.000
_cell.angle_alpha   90.00
_cell.angle_beta   90.00
_cell.angle_gamma   90.00
#
_symmetry.space_group_name_H-M   'P 1'
#
loop_
_entity.id
_entity.type
_entity.pdbx_description
1 polymer ?
#
loop_
_entity_poly.entity_id
_entity_poly.type
_entity_poly.pdbx_seq_one_letter_code
_entity_poly.pdbx_strand_id
1 'polypeptide(L)'
;MGKIVRYIAVDGSAFVIATDSTDIVYEAEQIHKTSATVTAALGRLITATSMMGDMLKDKEDSITVRMNGAGPCGDLIAVSDYEGNTRGYVQNPVVEIPLKPNGKLDVSGAVGTDGQLYVIKDIGMKEPYVGQVPIVSGEVAEDITNYFATSEQTPSVCALGVLVNPDLTVKKAGGYIIQLLPGCPDEVIDIIEKNVSEIPSVTQMLDNGMTPDEIAQKAMQGIELDKLDESTAEYRCNCSRNKVENALISTGIDALSEMAKDDKNTEVECHFCNKKYVFTPQDIQHLIDASTKK
;
A
#
# COMPACT_ATOMS: atom_id res chain seq x y z
N MET A 1 -0.08 15.63 -4.32
CA MET A 1 -1.22 14.89 -3.73
C MET A 1 -1.82 13.98 -4.78
N GLY A 2 -2.04 12.71 -4.44
CA GLY A 2 -2.76 11.77 -5.29
C GLY A 2 -4.25 12.08 -5.32
N LYS A 3 -4.88 11.90 -6.48
CA LYS A 3 -6.34 12.02 -6.61
C LYS A 3 -6.95 10.63 -6.63
N ILE A 4 -7.98 10.40 -5.82
CA ILE A 4 -8.78 9.17 -5.80
C ILE A 4 -10.20 9.50 -6.26
N VAL A 5 -10.81 8.65 -7.08
CA VAL A 5 -12.19 8.78 -7.54
C VAL A 5 -12.92 7.47 -7.39
N ARG A 6 -14.21 7.52 -7.02
CA ARG A 6 -15.07 6.36 -6.87
C ARG A 6 -16.31 6.48 -7.71
N TYR A 7 -16.66 5.39 -8.39
CA TYR A 7 -17.86 5.28 -9.19
C TYR A 7 -18.58 3.96 -8.90
N ILE A 8 -19.89 3.96 -9.10
CA ILE A 8 -20.73 2.78 -9.06
C ILE A 8 -21.50 2.68 -10.37
N ALA A 9 -21.72 1.47 -10.85
CA ALA A 9 -22.65 1.24 -11.94
C ALA A 9 -24.06 1.66 -11.52
N VAL A 10 -24.79 2.35 -12.40
CA VAL A 10 -26.16 2.87 -12.11
C VAL A 10 -27.11 1.75 -11.68
N ASP A 11 -26.93 0.55 -12.21
CA ASP A 11 -27.69 -0.65 -11.84
C ASP A 11 -27.20 -1.32 -10.53
N GLY A 12 -26.16 -0.78 -9.90
CA GLY A 12 -25.56 -1.33 -8.69
C GLY A 12 -24.77 -2.62 -8.88
N SER A 13 -24.42 -2.99 -10.11
CA SER A 13 -23.74 -4.28 -10.42
C SER A 13 -22.24 -4.27 -10.09
N ALA A 14 -21.57 -3.13 -10.18
CA ALA A 14 -20.13 -3.02 -10.00
C ALA A 14 -19.72 -1.66 -9.42
N PHE A 15 -18.58 -1.66 -8.73
CA PHE A 15 -17.93 -0.48 -8.16
C PHE A 15 -16.53 -0.36 -8.73
N VAL A 16 -16.07 0.86 -8.96
CA VAL A 16 -14.67 1.12 -9.36
C VAL A 16 -14.08 2.27 -8.58
N ILE A 17 -12.87 2.08 -8.11
CA ILE A 17 -12.01 3.10 -7.52
C ILE A 17 -10.75 3.23 -8.37
N ALA A 18 -10.32 4.45 -8.67
CA ALA A 18 -9.11 4.72 -9.45
C ALA A 18 -8.31 5.86 -8.84
N THR A 19 -6.97 5.80 -8.98
CA THR A 19 -6.07 6.81 -8.40
C THR A 19 -4.88 7.12 -9.30
N ASP A 20 -4.45 8.39 -9.29
CA ASP A 20 -3.10 8.80 -9.61
C ASP A 20 -2.34 8.99 -8.29
N SER A 21 -1.43 8.08 -7.97
CA SER A 21 -0.61 8.06 -6.76
C SER A 21 0.83 8.51 -7.01
N THR A 22 1.10 9.19 -8.12
CA THR A 22 2.45 9.58 -8.54
C THR A 22 3.21 10.31 -7.44
N ASP A 23 2.61 11.34 -6.83
CA ASP A 23 3.25 12.13 -5.77
C ASP A 23 3.51 11.29 -4.51
N ILE A 24 2.60 10.36 -4.17
CA ILE A 24 2.72 9.50 -2.99
C ILE A 24 3.91 8.53 -3.16
N VAL A 25 4.00 7.90 -4.33
CA VAL A 25 5.06 6.93 -4.64
C VAL A 25 6.40 7.65 -4.83
N TYR A 26 6.40 8.86 -5.41
CA TYR A 26 7.58 9.71 -5.51
C TYR A 26 8.13 10.04 -4.12
N GLU A 27 7.28 10.46 -3.18
CA GLU A 27 7.70 10.75 -1.80
C GLU A 27 8.28 9.51 -1.10
N ALA A 28 7.65 8.34 -1.27
CA ALA A 28 8.17 7.07 -0.75
C ALA A 28 9.56 6.75 -1.30
N GLU A 29 9.78 6.93 -2.62
CA GLU A 29 11.09 6.73 -3.26
C GLU A 29 12.12 7.72 -2.69
N GLN A 30 11.76 9.01 -2.55
CA GLN A 30 12.67 10.02 -1.99
C GLN A 30 13.08 9.73 -0.54
N ILE A 31 12.17 9.18 0.26
CA ILE A 31 12.47 8.78 1.66
C ILE A 31 13.37 7.55 1.71
N HIS A 32 13.05 6.51 0.94
CA HIS A 32 13.68 5.19 1.07
C HIS A 32 14.82 4.95 0.09
N LYS A 33 14.97 5.80 -0.94
CA LYS A 33 16.01 5.68 -1.98
C LYS A 33 16.05 4.29 -2.61
N THR A 34 14.89 3.80 -3.01
CA THR A 34 14.70 2.46 -3.54
C THR A 34 15.28 2.31 -4.96
N SER A 35 15.80 1.12 -5.29
CA SER A 35 16.13 0.76 -6.67
C SER A 35 14.87 0.68 -7.54
N ALA A 36 14.97 0.81 -8.86
CA ALA A 36 13.83 0.90 -9.77
C ALA A 36 12.78 -0.21 -9.58
N THR A 37 13.24 -1.47 -9.43
CA THR A 37 12.34 -2.62 -9.26
C THR A 37 11.65 -2.57 -7.89
N VAL A 38 12.37 -2.19 -6.84
CA VAL A 38 11.80 -2.04 -5.49
C VAL A 38 10.84 -0.85 -5.41
N THR A 39 11.15 0.26 -6.12
CA THR A 39 10.23 1.39 -6.28
C THR A 39 8.91 0.93 -6.91
N ALA A 40 8.99 0.09 -7.95
CA ALA A 40 7.79 -0.46 -8.59
C ALA A 40 7.01 -1.39 -7.66
N ALA A 41 7.68 -2.26 -6.91
CA ALA A 41 7.04 -3.17 -5.94
C ALA A 41 6.34 -2.40 -4.81
N LEU A 42 7.09 -1.55 -4.10
CA LEU A 42 6.58 -0.75 -2.98
C LEU A 42 5.50 0.23 -3.43
N GLY A 43 5.71 0.89 -4.57
CA GLY A 43 4.76 1.85 -5.11
C GLY A 43 3.41 1.22 -5.50
N ARG A 44 3.42 0.01 -6.09
CA ARG A 44 2.19 -0.75 -6.34
C ARG A 44 1.48 -1.10 -5.03
N LEU A 45 2.22 -1.56 -4.02
CA LEU A 45 1.62 -1.88 -2.72
C LEU A 45 1.02 -0.65 -2.05
N ILE A 46 1.73 0.48 -2.02
CA ILE A 46 1.26 1.77 -1.52
C ILE A 46 -0.03 2.20 -2.26
N THR A 47 -0.04 2.12 -3.59
CA THR A 47 -1.19 2.49 -4.42
C THR A 47 -2.42 1.64 -4.11
N ALA A 48 -2.26 0.31 -4.03
CA ALA A 48 -3.35 -0.59 -3.66
C ALA A 48 -3.86 -0.30 -2.24
N THR A 49 -2.94 -0.14 -1.29
CA THR A 49 -3.28 0.12 0.11
C THR A 49 -3.99 1.47 0.29
N SER A 50 -3.63 2.49 -0.48
CA SER A 50 -4.31 3.79 -0.52
C SER A 50 -5.77 3.64 -0.96
N MET A 51 -6.02 2.95 -2.07
CA MET A 51 -7.39 2.67 -2.54
C MET A 51 -8.18 1.83 -1.54
N MET A 52 -7.56 0.80 -0.95
CA MET A 52 -8.21 -0.03 0.08
C MET A 52 -8.51 0.75 1.37
N GLY A 53 -7.68 1.73 1.72
CA GLY A 53 -7.91 2.64 2.83
C GLY A 53 -9.11 3.55 2.59
N ASP A 54 -9.20 4.16 1.40
CA ASP A 54 -10.33 5.02 1.00
C ASP A 54 -11.67 4.26 0.92
N MET A 55 -11.65 2.92 0.90
CA MET A 55 -12.84 2.08 1.02
C MET A 55 -13.29 1.83 2.47
N LEU A 56 -12.50 2.23 3.48
CA LEU A 56 -12.89 2.15 4.90
C LEU A 56 -13.98 3.19 5.21
N LYS A 57 -14.66 3.00 6.35
CA LYS A 57 -15.86 3.80 6.66
C LYS A 57 -15.65 4.85 7.73
N ASP A 58 -14.88 4.51 8.76
CA ASP A 58 -14.76 5.33 9.95
C ASP A 58 -13.38 6.00 10.04
N LYS A 59 -13.35 7.22 10.60
CA LYS A 59 -12.14 8.05 10.71
C LYS A 59 -10.99 7.41 11.46
N GLU A 60 -11.30 6.51 12.37
CA GLU A 60 -10.30 5.79 13.17
C GLU A 60 -9.83 4.50 12.49
N ASP A 61 -10.50 4.11 11.39
CA ASP A 61 -10.15 2.89 10.68
C ASP A 61 -8.80 3.02 9.98
N SER A 62 -8.09 1.93 9.95
CA SER A 62 -6.84 1.82 9.19
C SER A 62 -6.65 0.42 8.61
N ILE A 63 -5.88 0.36 7.53
CA ILE A 63 -5.52 -0.88 6.88
C ILE A 63 -4.01 -0.99 6.75
N THR A 64 -3.48 -2.17 7.06
CA THR A 64 -2.09 -2.53 6.83
C THR A 64 -2.03 -3.69 5.84
N VAL A 65 -1.27 -3.52 4.78
CA VAL A 65 -0.97 -4.59 3.83
C VAL A 65 0.52 -4.93 3.94
N ARG A 66 0.80 -6.19 4.25
CA ARG A 66 2.16 -6.74 4.32
C ARG A 66 2.31 -7.84 3.30
N MET A 67 3.38 -7.81 2.53
CA MET A 67 3.72 -8.79 1.52
C MET A 67 5.15 -9.26 1.69
N ASN A 68 5.36 -10.58 1.76
CA ASN A 68 6.68 -11.20 1.79
C ASN A 68 6.62 -12.51 1.03
N GLY A 69 7.27 -12.56 -0.11
CA GLY A 69 7.35 -13.74 -0.98
C GLY A 69 8.69 -14.45 -0.91
N ALA A 70 9.49 -14.21 0.14
CA ALA A 70 10.86 -14.70 0.30
C ALA A 70 11.83 -14.23 -0.81
N GLY A 71 11.47 -13.19 -1.55
CA GLY A 71 12.37 -12.55 -2.51
C GLY A 71 13.37 -11.61 -1.86
N PRO A 72 14.35 -11.10 -2.62
CA PRO A 72 15.47 -10.32 -2.08
C PRO A 72 15.06 -8.98 -1.47
N CYS A 73 13.90 -8.39 -1.81
CA CYS A 73 13.44 -7.15 -1.19
C CYS A 73 12.92 -7.35 0.25
N GLY A 74 12.66 -8.59 0.66
CA GLY A 74 12.15 -8.92 1.99
C GLY A 74 10.71 -8.43 2.19
N ASP A 75 10.39 -7.98 3.40
CA ASP A 75 9.06 -7.46 3.72
C ASP A 75 8.79 -6.12 3.02
N LEU A 76 7.63 -6.04 2.37
CA LEU A 76 7.00 -4.78 1.95
C LEU A 76 5.79 -4.54 2.86
N ILE A 77 5.69 -3.34 3.41
CA ILE A 77 4.57 -2.97 4.28
C ILE A 77 4.04 -1.60 3.85
N ALA A 78 2.73 -1.51 3.70
CA ALA A 78 2.02 -0.25 3.48
C ALA A 78 0.86 -0.14 4.46
N VAL A 79 0.59 1.07 4.91
CA VAL A 79 -0.49 1.39 5.87
C VAL A 79 -1.24 2.59 5.35
N SER A 80 -2.57 2.51 5.32
CA SER A 80 -3.45 3.62 4.94
C SER A 80 -4.49 3.91 6.02
N ASP A 81 -4.89 5.16 6.11
CA ASP A 81 -6.08 5.58 6.84
C ASP A 81 -7.32 5.59 5.93
N TYR A 82 -8.48 5.95 6.50
CA TYR A 82 -9.77 6.01 5.80
C TYR A 82 -9.86 7.11 4.71
N GLU A 83 -8.92 8.06 4.68
CA GLU A 83 -8.82 9.09 3.64
C GLU A 83 -7.89 8.66 2.49
N GLY A 84 -7.35 7.42 2.53
CA GLY A 84 -6.39 6.94 1.55
C GLY A 84 -4.97 7.48 1.74
N ASN A 85 -4.69 8.28 2.80
CA ASN A 85 -3.33 8.72 3.10
C ASN A 85 -2.47 7.53 3.51
N THR A 86 -1.35 7.35 2.83
CA THR A 86 -0.60 6.11 2.91
C THR A 86 0.85 6.37 3.27
N ARG A 87 1.45 5.42 3.97
CA ARG A 87 2.89 5.29 4.19
C ARG A 87 3.31 3.86 3.96
N GLY A 88 4.53 3.65 3.54
CA GLY A 88 5.05 2.29 3.34
C GLY A 88 6.56 2.26 3.49
N TYR A 89 7.10 1.07 3.66
CA TYR A 89 8.53 0.80 3.62
C TYR A 89 8.82 -0.61 3.12
N VAL A 90 10.05 -0.85 2.78
CA VAL A 90 10.57 -2.15 2.36
C VAL A 90 11.81 -2.49 3.18
N GLN A 91 11.98 -3.76 3.50
CA GLN A 91 13.10 -4.23 4.32
C GLN A 91 14.45 -3.98 3.64
N ASN A 92 14.56 -4.31 2.34
CA ASN A 92 15.75 -4.13 1.55
C ASN A 92 15.45 -3.16 0.39
N PRO A 93 15.74 -1.85 0.54
CA PRO A 93 15.33 -0.84 -0.45
C PRO A 93 16.14 -0.90 -1.76
N VAL A 94 17.33 -1.47 -1.75
CA VAL A 94 18.17 -1.58 -2.94
C VAL A 94 18.40 -3.05 -3.28
N VAL A 95 17.77 -3.47 -4.38
CA VAL A 95 17.88 -4.83 -4.93
C VAL A 95 18.14 -4.70 -6.43
N GLU A 96 19.26 -5.28 -6.87
CA GLU A 96 19.68 -5.31 -8.27
C GLU A 96 19.35 -6.67 -8.87
N ILE A 97 18.34 -6.71 -9.74
CA ILE A 97 17.94 -7.89 -10.50
C ILE A 97 17.80 -7.54 -11.98
N PRO A 98 18.06 -8.50 -12.90
CA PRO A 98 17.90 -8.27 -14.33
C PRO A 98 16.46 -7.90 -14.69
N LEU A 99 16.31 -7.13 -15.75
CA LEU A 99 15.00 -6.90 -16.36
C LEU A 99 14.42 -8.20 -16.91
N LYS A 100 13.09 -8.28 -16.97
CA LYS A 100 12.40 -9.35 -17.69
C LYS A 100 12.77 -9.34 -19.18
N PRO A 101 12.63 -10.46 -19.92
CA PRO A 101 12.96 -10.53 -21.36
C PRO A 101 12.23 -9.49 -22.20
N ASN A 102 11.09 -8.98 -21.75
CA ASN A 102 10.32 -7.93 -22.41
C ASN A 102 10.77 -6.50 -22.04
N GLY A 103 11.89 -6.36 -21.33
CA GLY A 103 12.46 -5.08 -20.89
C GLY A 103 11.77 -4.42 -19.70
N LYS A 104 10.77 -5.07 -19.07
CA LYS A 104 10.09 -4.56 -17.86
C LYS A 104 10.87 -4.92 -16.61
N LEU A 105 10.65 -4.12 -15.55
CA LEU A 105 11.15 -4.42 -14.20
C LEU A 105 10.58 -5.75 -13.69
N ASP A 106 11.44 -6.58 -13.10
CA ASP A 106 11.04 -7.88 -12.55
C ASP A 106 10.59 -7.76 -11.10
N VAL A 107 9.38 -7.24 -10.91
CA VAL A 107 8.77 -7.05 -9.59
C VAL A 107 8.60 -8.38 -8.88
N SER A 108 8.12 -9.40 -9.58
CA SER A 108 7.97 -10.76 -9.07
C SER A 108 9.29 -11.34 -8.57
N GLY A 109 10.39 -11.13 -9.32
CA GLY A 109 11.72 -11.55 -8.91
C GLY A 109 12.23 -10.83 -7.65
N ALA A 110 11.85 -9.57 -7.44
CA ALA A 110 12.20 -8.82 -6.22
C ALA A 110 11.38 -9.27 -5.00
N VAL A 111 10.08 -9.47 -5.18
CA VAL A 111 9.14 -9.83 -4.10
C VAL A 111 9.24 -11.31 -3.75
N GLY A 112 9.37 -12.18 -4.76
CA GLY A 112 9.26 -13.63 -4.62
C GLY A 112 7.81 -14.11 -4.56
N THR A 113 7.63 -15.44 -4.60
CA THR A 113 6.32 -16.09 -4.62
C THR A 113 6.14 -17.15 -3.53
N ASP A 114 7.19 -17.41 -2.75
CA ASP A 114 7.14 -18.43 -1.65
C ASP A 114 6.83 -17.74 -0.33
N GLY A 115 5.59 -17.28 -0.18
CA GLY A 115 5.18 -16.57 1.02
C GLY A 115 3.73 -16.11 1.04
N GLN A 116 3.47 -15.06 1.81
CA GLN A 116 2.10 -14.64 2.14
C GLN A 116 1.90 -13.14 1.95
N LEU A 117 0.67 -12.80 1.57
CA LEU A 117 0.09 -11.47 1.67
C LEU A 117 -0.84 -11.44 2.89
N TYR A 118 -0.66 -10.45 3.76
CA TYR A 118 -1.51 -10.17 4.91
C TYR A 118 -2.23 -8.84 4.72
N VAL A 119 -3.51 -8.80 5.02
CA VAL A 119 -4.30 -7.58 5.11
C VAL A 119 -4.89 -7.50 6.50
N ILE A 120 -4.51 -6.48 7.23
CA ILE A 120 -4.93 -6.23 8.62
C ILE A 120 -5.79 -4.98 8.62
N LYS A 121 -7.06 -5.11 9.01
CA LYS A 121 -8.01 -3.99 9.14
C LYS A 121 -8.28 -3.73 10.61
N ASP A 122 -7.84 -2.56 11.09
CA ASP A 122 -8.24 -2.04 12.41
C ASP A 122 -9.47 -1.16 12.22
N ILE A 123 -10.61 -1.71 12.57
CA ILE A 123 -11.96 -1.13 12.38
C ILE A 123 -12.69 -0.99 13.71
N GLY A 124 -11.95 -0.68 14.78
CA GLY A 124 -12.50 -0.45 16.11
C GLY A 124 -12.99 -1.70 16.84
N MET A 125 -12.69 -2.90 16.35
CA MET A 125 -12.95 -4.15 17.07
C MET A 125 -11.92 -4.40 18.14
N LYS A 126 -12.23 -5.31 19.10
CA LYS A 126 -11.30 -5.72 20.16
C LYS A 126 -9.96 -6.24 19.62
N GLU A 127 -10.01 -6.95 18.51
CA GLU A 127 -8.85 -7.44 17.76
C GLU A 127 -9.03 -7.05 16.29
N PRO A 128 -7.96 -6.63 15.60
CA PRO A 128 -8.04 -6.33 14.17
C PRO A 128 -8.46 -7.56 13.35
N TYR A 129 -9.20 -7.35 12.28
CA TYR A 129 -9.42 -8.39 11.29
C TYR A 129 -8.11 -8.67 10.53
N VAL A 130 -7.76 -9.93 10.37
CA VAL A 130 -6.57 -10.37 9.65
C VAL A 130 -6.96 -11.34 8.54
N GLY A 131 -6.82 -10.91 7.29
CA GLY A 131 -6.89 -11.77 6.11
C GLY A 131 -5.48 -12.19 5.69
N GLN A 132 -5.30 -13.45 5.32
CA GLN A 132 -4.03 -14.02 4.89
C GLN A 132 -4.25 -14.91 3.68
N VAL A 133 -3.44 -14.70 2.63
CA VAL A 133 -3.47 -15.52 1.41
C VAL A 133 -2.06 -15.78 0.91
N PRO A 134 -1.81 -16.94 0.26
CA PRO A 134 -0.53 -17.17 -0.41
C PRO A 134 -0.33 -16.16 -1.54
N ILE A 135 0.92 -15.77 -1.76
CA ILE A 135 1.32 -14.99 -2.92
C ILE A 135 1.20 -15.88 -4.16
N VAL A 136 0.55 -15.38 -5.20
CA VAL A 136 0.32 -16.12 -6.44
C VAL A 136 1.26 -15.72 -7.56
N SER A 137 1.65 -14.44 -7.64
CA SER A 137 2.53 -13.95 -8.72
C SER A 137 3.71 -13.11 -8.26
N GLY A 138 3.59 -12.43 -7.11
CA GLY A 138 4.56 -11.44 -6.68
C GLY A 138 4.52 -10.11 -7.46
N GLU A 139 3.53 -9.94 -8.36
CA GLU A 139 3.32 -8.70 -9.14
C GLU A 139 2.47 -7.67 -8.39
N VAL A 140 2.04 -7.95 -7.18
CA VAL A 140 1.20 -7.16 -6.28
C VAL A 140 -0.27 -7.08 -6.75
N ALA A 141 -0.55 -6.66 -7.97
CA ALA A 141 -1.93 -6.48 -8.45
C ALA A 141 -2.72 -7.79 -8.46
N GLU A 142 -2.14 -8.85 -8.98
CA GLU A 142 -2.75 -10.19 -9.00
C GLU A 142 -2.89 -10.75 -7.60
N ASP A 143 -1.94 -10.46 -6.70
CA ASP A 143 -1.97 -10.91 -5.31
C ASP A 143 -3.08 -10.21 -4.51
N ILE A 144 -3.32 -8.92 -4.76
CA ILE A 144 -4.46 -8.16 -4.20
C ILE A 144 -5.78 -8.69 -4.78
N THR A 145 -5.85 -8.98 -6.09
CA THR A 145 -7.02 -9.60 -6.71
C THR A 145 -7.35 -10.95 -6.06
N ASN A 146 -6.32 -11.80 -5.86
CA ASN A 146 -6.48 -13.08 -5.16
C ASN A 146 -6.95 -12.91 -3.71
N TYR A 147 -6.45 -11.89 -2.99
CA TYR A 147 -6.91 -11.58 -1.65
C TYR A 147 -8.41 -11.26 -1.60
N PHE A 148 -8.89 -10.38 -2.48
CA PHE A 148 -10.31 -10.05 -2.53
C PHE A 148 -11.17 -11.26 -2.87
N ALA A 149 -10.73 -12.09 -3.83
CA ALA A 149 -11.49 -13.27 -4.24
C ALA A 149 -11.56 -14.34 -3.15
N THR A 150 -10.45 -14.61 -2.46
CA THR A 150 -10.34 -15.76 -1.55
C THR A 150 -10.64 -15.41 -0.10
N SER A 151 -10.20 -14.24 0.39
CA SER A 151 -10.38 -13.82 1.78
C SER A 151 -11.65 -13.00 1.98
N GLU A 152 -11.95 -12.06 1.09
CA GLU A 152 -13.16 -11.22 1.18
C GLU A 152 -14.34 -11.76 0.38
N GLN A 153 -14.13 -12.79 -0.42
CA GLN A 153 -15.15 -13.40 -1.29
C GLN A 153 -15.83 -12.38 -2.22
N THR A 154 -15.07 -11.37 -2.61
CA THR A 154 -15.51 -10.30 -3.51
C THR A 154 -14.74 -10.41 -4.83
N PRO A 155 -15.37 -10.87 -5.92
CA PRO A 155 -14.72 -10.93 -7.22
C PRO A 155 -14.27 -9.53 -7.64
N SER A 156 -12.99 -9.38 -7.92
CA SER A 156 -12.37 -8.07 -8.15
C SER A 156 -11.34 -8.14 -9.27
N VAL A 157 -11.08 -7.00 -9.88
CA VAL A 157 -9.95 -6.77 -10.78
C VAL A 157 -9.10 -5.66 -10.18
N CYS A 158 -7.81 -5.91 -10.02
CA CYS A 158 -6.86 -4.89 -9.58
C CYS A 158 -5.81 -4.66 -10.67
N ALA A 159 -5.61 -3.42 -11.08
CA ALA A 159 -4.56 -3.03 -12.00
C ALA A 159 -3.71 -1.91 -11.39
N LEU A 160 -2.42 -2.13 -11.32
CA LEU A 160 -1.44 -1.23 -10.69
C LEU A 160 -0.29 -0.98 -11.65
N GLY A 161 0.28 0.22 -11.58
CA GLY A 161 1.44 0.55 -12.37
C GLY A 161 2.32 1.59 -11.73
N VAL A 162 3.64 1.41 -11.86
CA VAL A 162 4.67 2.40 -11.51
C VAL A 162 5.66 2.48 -12.64
N LEU A 163 5.85 3.67 -13.19
CA LEU A 163 6.82 3.96 -14.23
C LEU A 163 7.97 4.76 -13.62
N VAL A 164 9.18 4.23 -13.74
CA VAL A 164 10.40 4.81 -13.18
C VAL A 164 11.24 5.38 -14.32
N ASN A 165 11.76 6.58 -14.13
CA ASN A 165 12.68 7.24 -15.06
C ASN A 165 14.08 6.58 -15.00
N PRO A 166 14.93 6.80 -16.01
CA PRO A 166 16.32 6.32 -15.99
C PRO A 166 17.16 6.85 -14.84
N ASP A 167 16.79 7.99 -14.26
CA ASP A 167 17.42 8.57 -13.06
C ASP A 167 16.87 8.01 -11.75
N LEU A 168 16.06 6.95 -11.81
CA LEU A 168 15.39 6.23 -10.72
C LEU A 168 14.23 6.98 -10.07
N THR A 169 13.90 8.19 -10.49
CA THR A 169 12.74 8.92 -9.98
C THR A 169 11.43 8.33 -10.52
N VAL A 170 10.35 8.46 -9.75
CA VAL A 170 9.02 8.04 -10.19
C VAL A 170 8.49 9.01 -11.26
N LYS A 171 8.14 8.49 -12.43
CA LYS A 171 7.52 9.26 -13.52
C LYS A 171 6.00 9.28 -13.38
N LYS A 172 5.39 8.11 -13.20
CA LYS A 172 3.96 7.90 -13.03
C LYS A 172 3.69 6.71 -12.13
N ALA A 173 2.68 6.82 -11.27
CA ALA A 173 2.17 5.73 -10.47
C ALA A 173 0.66 5.86 -10.30
N GLY A 174 -0.06 4.75 -10.28
CA GLY A 174 -1.49 4.73 -10.09
C GLY A 174 -2.09 3.35 -10.27
N GLY A 175 -3.40 3.28 -10.19
CA GLY A 175 -4.12 2.02 -10.31
C GLY A 175 -5.62 2.21 -10.30
N TYR A 176 -6.30 1.09 -10.47
CA TYR A 176 -7.74 0.98 -10.21
C TYR A 176 -8.07 -0.39 -9.62
N ILE A 177 -9.15 -0.44 -8.87
CA ILE A 177 -9.79 -1.68 -8.40
C ILE A 177 -11.24 -1.63 -8.85
N ILE A 178 -11.70 -2.70 -9.52
CA ILE A 178 -13.11 -2.93 -9.84
C ILE A 178 -13.58 -4.06 -8.96
N GLN A 179 -14.74 -3.92 -8.32
CA GLN A 179 -15.38 -4.96 -7.53
C GLN A 179 -16.77 -5.25 -8.09
N LEU A 180 -17.06 -6.53 -8.30
CA LEU A 180 -18.41 -6.96 -8.65
C LEU A 180 -19.25 -7.01 -7.38
N LEU A 181 -20.43 -6.42 -7.45
CA LEU A 181 -21.37 -6.40 -6.33
C LEU A 181 -22.33 -7.61 -6.40
N PRO A 182 -22.92 -8.01 -5.27
CA PRO A 182 -23.81 -9.17 -5.25
C PRO A 182 -24.95 -9.06 -6.26
N GLY A 183 -25.08 -10.08 -7.10
CA GLY A 183 -26.10 -10.10 -8.15
C GLY A 183 -25.65 -9.46 -9.47
N CYS A 184 -24.37 -9.15 -9.64
CA CYS A 184 -23.83 -8.65 -10.91
C CYS A 184 -24.20 -9.61 -12.07
N PRO A 185 -24.82 -9.11 -13.16
CA PRO A 185 -25.14 -9.92 -14.34
C PRO A 185 -23.88 -10.38 -15.09
N ASP A 186 -23.95 -11.58 -15.69
CA ASP A 186 -22.81 -12.14 -16.47
C ASP A 186 -22.42 -11.23 -17.64
N GLU A 187 -23.36 -10.53 -18.25
CA GLU A 187 -23.10 -9.58 -19.33
C GLU A 187 -22.21 -8.40 -18.88
N VAL A 188 -22.35 -7.94 -17.63
CA VAL A 188 -21.51 -6.89 -17.06
C VAL A 188 -20.10 -7.43 -16.81
N ILE A 189 -19.99 -8.68 -16.36
CA ILE A 189 -18.68 -9.36 -16.16
C ILE A 189 -17.95 -9.44 -17.49
N ASP A 190 -18.60 -9.94 -18.56
CA ASP A 190 -18.04 -10.06 -19.89
C ASP A 190 -17.52 -8.71 -20.44
N ILE A 191 -18.29 -7.62 -20.22
CA ILE A 191 -17.89 -6.26 -20.59
C ILE A 191 -16.62 -5.83 -19.84
N ILE A 192 -16.55 -6.04 -18.52
CA ILE A 192 -15.42 -5.64 -17.70
C ILE A 192 -14.17 -6.45 -18.11
N GLU A 193 -14.28 -7.77 -18.26
CA GLU A 193 -13.18 -8.64 -18.68
C GLU A 193 -12.62 -8.23 -20.05
N LYS A 194 -13.51 -7.96 -21.01
CA LYS A 194 -13.10 -7.45 -22.32
C LYS A 194 -12.36 -6.14 -22.21
N ASN A 195 -12.92 -5.15 -21.49
CA ASN A 195 -12.31 -3.84 -21.33
C ASN A 195 -10.91 -3.97 -20.72
N VAL A 196 -10.78 -4.69 -19.60
CA VAL A 196 -9.49 -4.86 -18.89
C VAL A 196 -8.43 -5.52 -19.77
N SER A 197 -8.84 -6.43 -20.66
CA SER A 197 -7.92 -7.10 -21.60
C SER A 197 -7.45 -6.20 -22.75
N GLU A 198 -8.24 -5.21 -23.14
CA GLU A 198 -8.01 -4.36 -24.33
C GLU A 198 -7.40 -2.98 -23.98
N ILE A 199 -7.59 -2.47 -22.77
CA ILE A 199 -7.09 -1.14 -22.39
C ILE A 199 -5.58 -1.12 -22.19
N PRO A 200 -4.91 0.01 -22.46
CA PRO A 200 -3.48 0.17 -22.16
C PRO A 200 -3.19 0.01 -20.67
N SER A 201 -1.93 -0.26 -20.34
CA SER A 201 -1.55 -0.30 -18.91
C SER A 201 -1.81 1.03 -18.21
N VAL A 202 -2.05 0.97 -16.90
CA VAL A 202 -2.28 2.17 -16.07
C VAL A 202 -1.18 3.22 -16.28
N THR A 203 0.07 2.79 -16.32
CA THR A 203 1.20 3.71 -16.53
C THR A 203 1.17 4.39 -17.90
N GLN A 204 0.75 3.69 -18.95
CA GLN A 204 0.60 4.29 -20.28
C GLN A 204 -0.56 5.30 -20.31
N MET A 205 -1.67 4.99 -19.66
CA MET A 205 -2.83 5.89 -19.55
C MET A 205 -2.44 7.18 -18.82
N LEU A 206 -1.79 7.07 -17.66
CA LEU A 206 -1.31 8.21 -16.89
C LEU A 206 -0.21 9.01 -17.62
N ASP A 207 0.70 8.35 -18.32
CA ASP A 207 1.77 9.03 -19.07
C ASP A 207 1.22 9.78 -20.28
N ASN A 208 0.12 9.31 -20.86
CA ASN A 208 -0.66 10.02 -21.90
C ASN A 208 -1.55 11.14 -21.33
N GLY A 209 -1.51 11.41 -20.04
CA GLY A 209 -2.22 12.50 -19.39
C GLY A 209 -3.66 12.19 -19.00
N MET A 210 -4.09 10.92 -19.03
CA MET A 210 -5.42 10.54 -18.55
C MET A 210 -5.54 10.75 -17.04
N THR A 211 -6.67 11.28 -16.65
CA THR A 211 -7.05 11.45 -15.23
C THR A 211 -7.59 10.14 -14.63
N PRO A 212 -7.63 10.00 -13.29
CA PRO A 212 -8.29 8.86 -12.66
C PRO A 212 -9.75 8.68 -13.08
N ASP A 213 -10.49 9.78 -13.29
CA ASP A 213 -11.87 9.74 -13.80
C ASP A 213 -11.94 9.07 -15.18
N GLU A 214 -11.06 9.47 -16.12
CA GLU A 214 -11.00 8.89 -17.45
C GLU A 214 -10.54 7.43 -17.44
N ILE A 215 -9.64 7.06 -16.52
CA ILE A 215 -9.19 5.66 -16.34
C ILE A 215 -10.34 4.79 -15.84
N ALA A 216 -11.10 5.26 -14.83
CA ALA A 216 -12.27 4.54 -14.31
C ALA A 216 -13.33 4.35 -15.40
N GLN A 217 -13.68 5.42 -16.14
CA GLN A 217 -14.63 5.37 -17.24
C GLN A 217 -14.18 4.44 -18.37
N LYS A 218 -12.86 4.41 -18.66
CA LYS A 218 -12.31 3.55 -19.70
C LYS A 218 -12.33 2.07 -19.28
N ALA A 219 -12.00 1.77 -18.03
CA ALA A 219 -12.05 0.41 -17.51
C ALA A 219 -13.47 -0.15 -17.44
N MET A 220 -14.47 0.74 -17.24
CA MET A 220 -15.88 0.41 -17.18
C MET A 220 -16.65 0.81 -18.45
N GLN A 221 -15.97 0.95 -19.59
CA GLN A 221 -16.60 1.41 -20.84
C GLN A 221 -17.77 0.49 -21.24
N GLY A 222 -18.91 1.11 -21.55
CA GLY A 222 -20.15 0.38 -21.89
C GLY A 222 -21.08 0.14 -20.69
N ILE A 223 -20.66 0.53 -19.48
CA ILE A 223 -21.46 0.49 -18.26
C ILE A 223 -21.70 1.95 -17.84
N GLU A 224 -22.97 2.29 -17.56
CA GLU A 224 -23.33 3.63 -17.08
C GLU A 224 -22.91 3.78 -15.62
N LEU A 225 -22.21 4.87 -15.31
CA LEU A 225 -21.58 5.10 -14.01
C LEU A 225 -22.07 6.37 -13.34
N ASP A 226 -22.41 6.26 -12.06
CA ASP A 226 -22.61 7.38 -11.15
C ASP A 226 -21.31 7.64 -10.36
N LYS A 227 -20.85 8.89 -10.33
CA LYS A 227 -19.74 9.31 -9.49
C LYS A 227 -20.19 9.39 -8.04
N LEU A 228 -19.58 8.60 -7.16
CA LEU A 228 -19.88 8.63 -5.73
C LEU A 228 -19.21 9.82 -5.06
N ASP A 229 -17.89 9.94 -5.24
CA ASP A 229 -17.09 11.02 -4.68
C ASP A 229 -15.68 11.11 -5.32
N GLU A 230 -14.92 12.09 -4.84
CA GLU A 230 -13.49 12.19 -5.07
C GLU A 230 -12.79 12.68 -3.79
N SER A 231 -11.58 12.20 -3.57
CA SER A 231 -10.73 12.54 -2.46
C SER A 231 -9.30 12.82 -2.92
N THR A 232 -8.50 13.36 -2.02
CA THR A 232 -7.06 13.53 -2.24
C THR A 232 -6.30 12.82 -1.14
N ALA A 233 -5.27 12.08 -1.52
CA ALA A 233 -4.40 11.36 -0.60
C ALA A 233 -2.96 11.85 -0.69
N GLU A 234 -2.21 11.66 0.38
CA GLU A 234 -0.79 12.01 0.46
C GLU A 234 0.03 10.91 1.15
N TYR A 235 1.36 10.97 0.97
CA TYR A 235 2.25 10.18 1.81
C TYR A 235 2.25 10.80 3.21
N ARG A 236 1.64 10.12 4.17
CA ARG A 236 1.45 10.66 5.53
C ARG A 236 1.96 9.69 6.59
N CYS A 237 3.05 10.07 7.27
CA CYS A 237 3.52 9.35 8.43
C CYS A 237 3.04 10.04 9.73
N ASN A 238 2.31 9.30 10.55
CA ASN A 238 1.77 9.76 11.82
C ASN A 238 2.65 9.37 13.03
N CYS A 239 3.97 9.15 12.82
CA CYS A 239 4.87 8.88 13.92
C CYS A 239 5.01 10.09 14.86
N SER A 240 5.17 9.83 16.14
CA SER A 240 5.38 10.85 17.17
C SER A 240 6.31 10.31 18.26
N ARG A 241 6.91 11.21 19.06
CA ARG A 241 7.74 10.81 20.20
C ARG A 241 6.99 9.86 21.13
N ASN A 242 5.72 10.16 21.45
CA ASN A 242 4.91 9.31 22.32
C ASN A 242 4.69 7.90 21.74
N LYS A 243 4.47 7.78 20.42
CA LYS A 243 4.36 6.45 19.79
C LYS A 243 5.66 5.66 19.86
N VAL A 244 6.80 6.33 19.71
CA VAL A 244 8.13 5.70 19.86
C VAL A 244 8.39 5.32 21.31
N GLU A 245 8.03 6.16 22.29
CA GLU A 245 8.10 5.84 23.71
C GLU A 245 7.27 4.59 24.06
N ASN A 246 6.04 4.50 23.57
CA ASN A 246 5.21 3.31 23.75
C ASN A 246 5.83 2.06 23.11
N ALA A 247 6.44 2.20 21.93
CA ALA A 247 7.15 1.09 21.28
C ALA A 247 8.37 0.63 22.10
N LEU A 248 9.14 1.58 22.65
CA LEU A 248 10.27 1.29 23.54
C LEU A 248 9.79 0.58 24.82
N ILE A 249 8.70 1.05 25.44
CA ILE A 249 8.10 0.38 26.61
C ILE A 249 7.70 -1.06 26.29
N SER A 250 7.21 -1.31 25.07
CA SER A 250 6.78 -2.65 24.62
C SER A 250 7.95 -3.63 24.46
N THR A 251 9.21 -3.16 24.38
CA THR A 251 10.38 -4.05 24.35
C THR A 251 10.69 -4.72 25.69
N GLY A 252 10.09 -4.21 26.77
CA GLY A 252 10.24 -4.73 28.12
C GLY A 252 11.33 -4.04 28.94
N ILE A 253 11.21 -4.21 30.28
CA ILE A 253 12.07 -3.53 31.24
C ILE A 253 13.55 -3.94 31.11
N ASP A 254 13.83 -5.18 30.76
CA ASP A 254 15.20 -5.68 30.62
C ASP A 254 15.93 -4.96 29.48
N ALA A 255 15.28 -4.86 28.31
CA ALA A 255 15.83 -4.14 27.16
C ALA A 255 16.03 -2.64 27.45
N LEU A 256 15.04 -1.99 28.07
CA LEU A 256 15.16 -0.59 28.51
C LEU A 256 16.31 -0.39 29.50
N SER A 257 16.49 -1.34 30.45
CA SER A 257 17.57 -1.27 31.44
C SER A 257 18.95 -1.41 30.81
N GLU A 258 19.08 -2.21 29.76
CA GLU A 258 20.33 -2.28 28.98
C GLU A 258 20.61 -0.96 28.25
N MET A 259 19.60 -0.38 27.60
CA MET A 259 19.72 0.94 26.96
C MET A 259 20.10 2.04 27.93
N ALA A 260 19.53 2.03 29.15
CA ALA A 260 19.83 3.03 30.18
C ALA A 260 21.26 2.91 30.76
N LYS A 261 21.87 1.72 30.77
CA LYS A 261 23.25 1.49 31.24
C LYS A 261 24.31 1.97 30.25
N ASP A 262 23.97 2.04 28.96
CA ASP A 262 24.88 2.55 27.96
C ASP A 262 24.84 4.10 28.08
N ASP A 263 25.97 4.72 28.49
CA ASP A 263 26.09 6.18 28.69
C ASP A 263 25.95 6.99 27.37
N LYS A 264 25.24 6.41 26.38
CA LYS A 264 25.00 6.96 25.04
C LYS A 264 23.51 7.22 24.85
N ASN A 265 23.23 8.18 23.98
CA ASN A 265 21.87 8.39 23.53
C ASN A 265 21.37 7.20 22.66
N THR A 266 20.15 6.74 22.93
CA THR A 266 19.47 5.76 22.11
C THR A 266 18.77 6.48 20.94
N GLU A 267 19.15 6.15 19.71
CA GLU A 267 18.50 6.67 18.50
C GLU A 267 17.51 5.63 17.97
N VAL A 268 16.27 6.06 17.76
CA VAL A 268 15.21 5.24 17.15
C VAL A 268 14.77 5.93 15.86
N GLU A 269 14.82 5.22 14.76
CA GLU A 269 14.40 5.71 13.45
C GLU A 269 13.05 5.14 13.04
N CYS A 270 12.18 5.99 12.52
CA CYS A 270 10.89 5.55 12.01
C CYS A 270 11.06 4.93 10.63
N HIS A 271 10.73 3.64 10.47
CA HIS A 271 10.84 2.93 9.20
C HIS A 271 10.02 3.55 8.06
N PHE A 272 8.95 4.28 8.35
CA PHE A 272 8.10 4.88 7.32
C PHE A 272 8.59 6.23 6.78
N CYS A 273 9.32 7.02 7.57
CA CYS A 273 9.71 8.38 7.14
C CYS A 273 11.15 8.76 7.50
N ASN A 274 11.94 7.81 8.01
CA ASN A 274 13.34 7.97 8.42
C ASN A 274 13.56 9.09 9.46
N LYS A 275 12.48 9.56 10.12
CA LYS A 275 12.60 10.53 11.20
C LYS A 275 13.24 9.90 12.41
N LYS A 276 14.28 10.57 12.92
CA LYS A 276 15.04 10.12 14.07
C LYS A 276 14.52 10.72 15.36
N TYR A 277 14.43 9.89 16.38
CA TYR A 277 14.06 10.24 17.73
C TYR A 277 15.20 9.84 18.65
N VAL A 278 15.73 10.82 19.38
CA VAL A 278 16.88 10.61 20.29
C VAL A 278 16.35 10.62 21.73
N PHE A 279 16.77 9.62 22.49
CA PHE A 279 16.46 9.44 23.91
C PHE A 279 17.78 9.41 24.71
N THR A 280 17.88 10.27 25.69
CA THR A 280 18.99 10.24 26.65
C THR A 280 18.83 9.06 27.61
N PRO A 281 19.90 8.61 28.29
CA PRO A 281 19.76 7.61 29.37
C PRO A 281 18.74 8.00 30.43
N GLN A 282 18.58 9.30 30.70
CA GLN A 282 17.56 9.82 31.64
C GLN A 282 16.14 9.65 31.08
N ASP A 283 15.93 9.90 29.79
CA ASP A 283 14.62 9.65 29.13
C ASP A 283 14.26 8.16 29.25
N ILE A 284 15.20 7.26 28.98
CA ILE A 284 14.98 5.81 29.08
C ILE A 284 14.66 5.42 30.54
N GLN A 285 15.36 5.98 31.53
CA GLN A 285 15.07 5.72 32.94
C GLN A 285 13.64 6.17 33.30
N HIS A 286 13.17 7.32 32.80
CA HIS A 286 11.79 7.76 33.00
C HIS A 286 10.76 6.78 32.40
N LEU A 287 11.05 6.15 31.24
CA LEU A 287 10.19 5.13 30.64
C LEU A 287 10.11 3.86 31.52
N ILE A 288 11.23 3.45 32.13
CA ILE A 288 11.29 2.32 33.08
C ILE A 288 10.41 2.63 34.30
N ASP A 289 10.58 3.82 34.89
CA ASP A 289 9.84 4.24 36.09
C ASP A 289 8.31 4.35 35.83
N ALA A 290 7.94 4.78 34.61
CA ALA A 290 6.54 4.83 34.18
C ALA A 290 5.92 3.44 33.94
N SER A 291 6.73 2.49 33.48
CA SER A 291 6.28 1.10 33.21
C SER A 291 6.08 0.29 34.48
N THR A 292 6.83 0.58 35.54
CA THR A 292 6.74 -0.12 36.85
C THR A 292 5.58 0.35 37.71
N LYS A 293 4.91 1.47 37.36
CA LYS A 293 3.76 2.03 38.09
C LYS A 293 2.39 1.57 37.54
N LYS A 294 2.36 0.79 36.47
CA LYS A 294 1.15 0.15 35.94
C LYS A 294 1.09 -1.32 36.34
#